data_ea05cbb91cff464d77f14fa47230d424
#
_entry.id   ea05cbb91cff464d77f14fa47230d424
#
_cell.length_a   1.000
_cell.length_b   1.000
_cell.length_c   1.000
_cell.angle_alpha   90.00
_cell.angle_beta   90.00
_cell.angle_gamma   90.00
#
_symmetry.space_group_name_H-M   'P 1'
#
loop_
_entity.id
_entity.type
_entity.pdbx_description
1 polymer ?
#
loop_
_entity_poly.entity_id
_entity_poly.type
_entity_poly.pdbx_seq_one_letter_code
_entity_poly.pdbx_strand_id
1 'polypeptide(L)'
;MHEFRTHTCGELRKSDVGITARLSGWIHSVRDHGGIIFIDLRDHYGKTQVVIDPTKDFYQELERWRVETVVCFTGKVVARTPETVNPKIATGEIELVADEMTVLGETEQLPFLVAKDEDAPESLRLKYRFLDLRREDLHNHIVMRAKLIESLRRKMWDLGARGSWGLR
;
A
#
# COMPACT_ATOMS: atom_id res chain seq x y z
N MET A 1 -12.98 -10.52 10.46
CA MET A 1 -11.87 -9.54 10.53
C MET A 1 -10.62 -10.30 10.12
N HIS A 2 -9.80 -9.75 9.22
CA HIS A 2 -8.60 -10.45 8.74
C HIS A 2 -7.50 -10.38 9.82
N GLU A 3 -6.75 -11.46 10.03
CA GLU A 3 -5.73 -11.56 11.09
C GLU A 3 -4.68 -10.44 11.01
N PHE A 4 -4.25 -10.09 9.79
CA PHE A 4 -3.16 -9.14 9.56
C PHE A 4 -3.62 -7.70 9.29
N ARG A 5 -4.91 -7.40 9.24
CA ARG A 5 -5.38 -6.02 9.04
C ARG A 5 -6.80 -5.79 9.56
N THR A 6 -7.04 -4.60 10.09
CA THR A 6 -8.38 -4.09 10.40
C THR A 6 -8.91 -3.18 9.30
N HIS A 7 -8.01 -2.44 8.64
CA HIS A 7 -8.29 -1.49 7.57
C HIS A 7 -7.30 -1.65 6.42
N THR A 8 -7.64 -1.13 5.26
CA THR A 8 -6.71 -1.00 4.13
C THR A 8 -5.90 0.29 4.25
N CYS A 9 -4.77 0.37 3.52
CA CYS A 9 -3.92 1.57 3.53
C CYS A 9 -4.56 2.78 2.82
N GLY A 10 -5.69 2.59 2.14
CA GLY A 10 -6.44 3.68 1.49
C GLY A 10 -7.74 4.08 2.19
N GLU A 11 -8.11 3.43 3.29
CA GLU A 11 -9.45 3.50 3.87
C GLU A 11 -9.59 4.53 4.99
N LEU A 12 -8.56 4.68 5.84
CA LEU A 12 -8.59 5.55 7.00
C LEU A 12 -8.80 7.03 6.65
N ARG A 13 -9.60 7.71 7.46
CA ARG A 13 -9.94 9.13 7.32
C ARG A 13 -9.82 9.86 8.65
N LYS A 14 -10.03 11.16 8.63
CA LYS A 14 -10.03 12.02 9.82
C LYS A 14 -11.10 11.61 10.87
N SER A 15 -12.19 10.97 10.43
CA SER A 15 -13.21 10.39 11.31
C SER A 15 -12.69 9.26 12.18
N ASP A 16 -11.61 8.62 11.78
CA ASP A 16 -11.04 7.44 12.44
C ASP A 16 -9.92 7.81 13.42
N VAL A 17 -9.71 9.12 13.64
CA VAL A 17 -8.73 9.60 14.64
C VAL A 17 -9.10 9.10 16.04
N GLY A 18 -8.10 8.50 16.70
CA GLY A 18 -8.24 7.95 18.05
C GLY A 18 -8.44 6.44 18.12
N ILE A 19 -8.80 5.78 17.00
CA ILE A 19 -8.89 4.33 16.98
C ILE A 19 -7.51 3.67 16.90
N THR A 20 -7.43 2.40 17.30
CA THR A 20 -6.27 1.54 17.03
C THR A 20 -6.53 0.79 15.74
N ALA A 21 -5.64 0.94 14.77
CA ALA A 21 -5.73 0.26 13.48
C ALA A 21 -4.54 -0.68 13.27
N ARG A 22 -4.79 -1.75 12.52
CA ARG A 22 -3.76 -2.65 12.02
C ARG A 22 -3.73 -2.59 10.52
N LEU A 23 -2.58 -2.19 9.96
CA LEU A 23 -2.36 -2.05 8.53
C LEU A 23 -1.26 -2.99 8.08
N SER A 24 -1.47 -3.66 6.95
CA SER A 24 -0.45 -4.50 6.31
C SER A 24 -0.23 -4.10 4.87
N GLY A 25 1.02 -4.07 4.45
CA GLY A 25 1.38 -3.68 3.10
C GLY A 25 2.87 -3.75 2.85
N TRP A 26 3.27 -3.18 1.74
CA TRP A 26 4.66 -3.02 1.33
C TRP A 26 5.22 -1.68 1.82
N ILE A 27 6.45 -1.67 2.30
CA ILE A 27 7.19 -0.44 2.55
C ILE A 27 7.43 0.25 1.20
N HIS A 28 6.78 1.38 0.96
CA HIS A 28 6.92 2.14 -0.28
C HIS A 28 8.10 3.10 -0.24
N SER A 29 8.26 3.80 0.88
CA SER A 29 9.39 4.70 1.14
C SER A 29 9.66 4.79 2.64
N VAL A 30 10.91 5.08 2.99
CA VAL A 30 11.36 5.33 4.36
C VAL A 30 12.06 6.68 4.38
N ARG A 31 11.74 7.51 5.36
CA ARG A 31 12.36 8.83 5.57
C ARG A 31 12.68 8.98 7.04
N ASP A 32 13.91 9.41 7.35
CA ASP A 32 14.32 9.80 8.69
C ASP A 32 14.33 11.33 8.80
N HIS A 33 13.67 11.85 9.80
CA HIS A 33 13.67 13.26 10.14
C HIS A 33 14.01 13.44 11.62
N GLY A 34 15.31 13.54 11.90
CA GLY A 34 15.80 13.83 13.25
C GLY A 34 15.53 12.71 14.26
N GLY A 35 15.57 11.45 13.81
CA GLY A 35 15.36 10.28 14.64
C GLY A 35 13.91 9.79 14.68
N ILE A 36 12.96 10.48 14.06
CA ILE A 36 11.60 9.95 13.81
C ILE A 36 11.57 9.37 12.41
N ILE A 37 11.19 8.10 12.30
CA ILE A 37 11.06 7.43 11.00
C ILE A 37 9.63 7.53 10.49
N PHE A 38 9.51 7.95 9.22
CA PHE A 38 8.27 8.02 8.47
C PHE A 38 8.30 6.95 7.39
N ILE A 39 7.32 6.07 7.40
CA ILE A 39 7.15 5.03 6.39
C ILE A 39 5.86 5.30 5.62
N ASP A 40 5.93 5.37 4.29
CA ASP A 40 4.74 5.26 3.49
C ASP A 40 4.44 3.77 3.27
N LEU A 41 3.42 3.27 3.95
CA LEU A 41 2.94 1.90 3.79
C LEU A 41 1.91 1.86 2.66
N ARG A 42 2.07 0.94 1.72
CA ARG A 42 1.20 0.81 0.55
C ARG A 42 0.59 -0.58 0.48
N ASP A 43 -0.67 -0.64 0.13
CA ASP A 43 -1.35 -1.86 -0.31
C ASP A 43 -2.00 -1.67 -1.69
N HIS A 44 -2.91 -2.57 -2.08
CA HIS A 44 -3.69 -2.46 -3.33
C HIS A 44 -4.61 -1.23 -3.36
N TYR A 45 -5.05 -0.76 -2.19
CA TYR A 45 -6.11 0.25 -2.06
C TYR A 45 -5.58 1.67 -1.87
N GLY A 46 -4.32 1.83 -1.47
CA GLY A 46 -3.74 3.14 -1.27
C GLY A 46 -2.46 3.15 -0.45
N LYS A 47 -2.19 4.30 0.14
CA LYS A 47 -1.00 4.56 0.96
C LYS A 47 -1.42 5.23 2.26
N THR A 48 -0.77 4.85 3.36
CA THR A 48 -0.90 5.53 4.67
C THR A 48 0.49 5.79 5.24
N GLN A 49 0.73 6.98 5.77
CA GLN A 49 1.96 7.28 6.49
C GLN A 49 1.91 6.64 7.87
N VAL A 50 2.98 5.92 8.19
CA VAL A 50 3.25 5.35 9.52
C VAL A 50 4.40 6.13 10.14
N VAL A 51 4.24 6.52 11.39
CA VAL A 51 5.24 7.24 12.18
C VAL A 51 5.77 6.31 13.25
N ILE A 52 7.09 6.25 13.37
CA ILE A 52 7.78 5.38 14.32
C ILE A 52 8.68 6.22 15.20
N ASP A 53 8.39 6.17 16.48
CA ASP A 53 9.16 6.85 17.51
C ASP A 53 10.45 6.08 17.84
N PRO A 54 11.59 6.75 18.07
CA PRO A 54 12.88 6.12 18.38
C PRO A 54 12.89 5.30 19.67
N THR A 55 11.90 5.47 20.54
CA THR A 55 11.76 4.69 21.78
C THR A 55 11.20 3.29 21.58
N LYS A 56 10.73 2.96 20.37
CA LYS A 56 10.15 1.63 20.06
C LYS A 56 11.26 0.58 19.89
N ASP A 57 11.07 -0.60 20.46
CA ASP A 57 12.04 -1.70 20.43
C ASP A 57 12.44 -2.13 19.02
N PHE A 58 11.50 -2.06 18.07
CA PHE A 58 11.73 -2.41 16.65
C PHE A 58 12.38 -1.28 15.82
N TYR A 59 12.66 -0.11 16.42
CA TYR A 59 13.23 1.02 15.70
C TYR A 59 14.57 0.70 15.03
N GLN A 60 15.48 0.02 15.74
CA GLN A 60 16.78 -0.36 15.20
C GLN A 60 16.71 -1.40 14.07
N GLU A 61 15.66 -2.17 14.03
CA GLU A 61 15.45 -3.14 12.96
C GLU A 61 15.10 -2.46 11.64
N LEU A 62 14.51 -1.28 11.67
CA LEU A 62 14.06 -0.56 10.48
C LEU A 62 15.19 -0.18 9.52
N GLU A 63 16.42 0.03 10.01
CA GLU A 63 17.59 0.29 9.19
C GLU A 63 17.92 -0.86 8.23
N ARG A 64 17.47 -2.08 8.56
CA ARG A 64 17.69 -3.29 7.75
C ARG A 64 16.66 -3.49 6.65
N TRP A 65 15.54 -2.77 6.72
CA TRP A 65 14.37 -3.07 5.89
C TRP A 65 14.40 -2.27 4.61
N ARG A 66 14.33 -3.01 3.54
CA ARG A 66 14.29 -2.45 2.20
C ARG A 66 12.85 -2.11 1.81
N VAL A 67 12.71 -1.20 0.84
CA VAL A 67 11.44 -0.98 0.16
C VAL A 67 10.90 -2.31 -0.40
N GLU A 68 9.59 -2.44 -0.49
CA GLU A 68 8.85 -3.66 -0.86
C GLU A 68 8.90 -4.80 0.18
N THR A 69 9.55 -4.63 1.34
CA THR A 69 9.35 -5.54 2.49
C THR A 69 7.89 -5.50 2.93
N VAL A 70 7.31 -6.66 3.20
CA VAL A 70 5.93 -6.79 3.67
C VAL A 70 5.89 -6.71 5.18
N VAL A 71 5.18 -5.74 5.70
CA VAL A 71 5.08 -5.48 7.14
C VAL A 71 3.64 -5.29 7.58
N CYS A 72 3.40 -5.56 8.85
CA CYS A 72 2.16 -5.26 9.56
C CYS A 72 2.48 -4.29 10.69
N PHE A 73 1.83 -3.13 10.72
CA PHE A 73 1.89 -2.18 11.82
C PHE A 73 0.56 -2.14 12.56
N THR A 74 0.63 -2.20 13.89
CA THR A 74 -0.49 -1.90 14.77
C THR A 74 -0.20 -0.60 15.49
N GLY A 75 -1.14 0.33 15.53
CA GLY A 75 -0.90 1.61 16.17
C GLY A 75 -2.14 2.49 16.21
N LYS A 76 -1.97 3.69 16.75
CA LYS A 76 -3.03 4.67 16.91
C LYS A 76 -3.12 5.61 15.70
N VAL A 77 -4.33 5.82 15.21
CA VAL A 77 -4.58 6.80 14.15
C VAL A 77 -4.62 8.20 14.77
N VAL A 78 -3.82 9.11 14.26
CA VAL A 78 -3.74 10.50 14.71
C VAL A 78 -3.95 11.46 13.54
N ALA A 79 -4.46 12.65 13.84
CA ALA A 79 -4.58 13.71 12.84
C ALA A 79 -3.22 14.35 12.59
N ARG A 80 -2.89 14.63 11.33
CA ARG A 80 -1.72 15.42 10.96
C ARG A 80 -1.96 16.89 11.21
N THR A 81 -0.88 17.63 11.49
CA THR A 81 -0.97 19.09 11.60
C THR A 81 -1.27 19.71 10.24
N PRO A 82 -1.92 20.88 10.17
CA PRO A 82 -2.26 21.52 8.90
C PRO A 82 -1.07 21.67 7.94
N GLU A 83 0.13 21.89 8.48
CA GLU A 83 1.36 22.07 7.71
C GLU A 83 1.88 20.74 7.10
N THR A 84 1.50 19.61 7.69
CA THR A 84 1.97 18.28 7.27
C THR A 84 0.95 17.48 6.47
N VAL A 85 -0.28 18.02 6.28
CA VAL A 85 -1.31 17.37 5.44
C VAL A 85 -0.79 17.14 4.03
N ASN A 86 -0.95 15.92 3.51
CA ASN A 86 -0.57 15.57 2.16
C ASN A 86 -1.81 15.37 1.26
N PRO A 87 -2.18 16.36 0.43
CA PRO A 87 -3.38 16.27 -0.41
C PRO A 87 -3.27 15.26 -1.55
N LYS A 88 -2.07 14.69 -1.80
CA LYS A 88 -1.84 13.73 -2.90
C LYS A 88 -2.32 12.32 -2.57
N ILE A 89 -2.58 12.00 -1.31
CA ILE A 89 -3.05 10.69 -0.88
C ILE A 89 -4.36 10.81 -0.11
N ALA A 90 -5.24 9.83 -0.27
CA ALA A 90 -6.58 9.85 0.32
C ALA A 90 -6.58 9.88 1.87
N THR A 91 -5.52 9.33 2.48
CA THR A 91 -5.29 9.28 3.93
C THR A 91 -4.40 10.43 4.43
N GLY A 92 -4.17 11.46 3.62
CA GLY A 92 -3.17 12.51 3.87
C GLY A 92 -3.45 13.43 5.05
N GLU A 93 -4.66 13.39 5.64
CA GLU A 93 -5.02 14.13 6.84
C GLU A 93 -4.69 13.37 8.13
N ILE A 94 -4.32 12.09 8.03
CA ILE A 94 -4.01 11.23 9.17
C ILE A 94 -2.66 10.55 9.02
N GLU A 95 -2.18 10.01 10.11
CA GLU A 95 -1.05 9.10 10.16
C GLU A 95 -1.26 8.03 11.22
N LEU A 96 -0.58 6.90 11.09
CA LEU A 96 -0.58 5.82 12.06
C LEU A 96 0.68 5.93 12.93
N VAL A 97 0.53 6.20 14.21
CA VAL A 97 1.65 6.11 15.17
C VAL A 97 1.80 4.65 15.57
N ALA A 98 2.89 4.01 15.13
CA ALA A 98 3.09 2.59 15.32
C ALA A 98 3.45 2.25 16.77
N ASP A 99 2.73 1.28 17.34
CA ASP A 99 3.01 0.69 18.64
C ASP A 99 3.71 -0.66 18.50
N GLU A 100 3.32 -1.44 17.48
CA GLU A 100 3.84 -2.77 17.20
C GLU A 100 4.15 -2.92 15.71
N MET A 101 5.14 -3.75 15.41
CA MET A 101 5.50 -4.12 14.05
C MET A 101 5.74 -5.62 13.94
N THR A 102 5.29 -6.21 12.87
CA THR A 102 5.58 -7.60 12.49
C THR A 102 5.99 -7.65 11.03
N VAL A 103 7.10 -8.31 10.74
CA VAL A 103 7.52 -8.57 9.37
C VAL A 103 6.87 -9.82 8.86
N LEU A 104 6.19 -9.68 7.75
CA LEU A 104 5.48 -10.77 7.09
C LEU A 104 6.29 -11.37 5.93
N GLY A 105 7.22 -10.61 5.37
CA GLY A 105 8.10 -11.09 4.31
C GLY A 105 9.20 -10.08 4.00
N GLU A 106 10.43 -10.55 4.10
CA GLU A 106 11.61 -9.75 3.76
C GLU A 106 11.78 -9.64 2.24
N THR A 107 12.40 -8.56 1.80
CA THR A 107 12.70 -8.34 0.38
C THR A 107 14.21 -8.40 0.16
N GLU A 108 14.61 -9.17 -0.82
CA GLU A 108 15.97 -9.16 -1.37
C GLU A 108 16.23 -7.88 -2.18
N GLN A 109 17.42 -7.76 -2.76
CA GLN A 109 17.74 -6.62 -3.62
C GLN A 109 16.82 -6.60 -4.84
N LEU A 110 16.07 -5.49 -4.98
CA LEU A 110 15.14 -5.32 -6.09
C LEU A 110 15.90 -5.10 -7.40
N PRO A 111 15.42 -5.70 -8.51
CA PRO A 111 15.99 -5.48 -9.83
C PRO A 111 15.72 -4.07 -10.39
N PHE A 112 14.65 -3.41 -9.89
CA PHE A 112 14.28 -2.02 -10.16
C PHE A 112 13.34 -1.51 -9.05
N LEU A 113 13.24 -0.18 -8.91
CA LEU A 113 12.39 0.43 -7.90
C LEU A 113 10.94 0.53 -8.38
N VAL A 114 10.00 0.04 -7.57
CA VAL A 114 8.55 0.11 -7.85
C VAL A 114 8.02 1.53 -7.61
N ALA A 115 8.57 2.22 -6.61
CA ALA A 115 8.09 3.54 -6.16
C ALA A 115 8.52 4.72 -7.05
N LYS A 116 9.49 4.52 -7.93
CA LYS A 116 10.01 5.55 -8.83
C LYS A 116 9.65 5.22 -10.28
N ASP A 117 9.37 6.26 -11.07
CA ASP A 117 9.25 6.18 -12.52
C ASP A 117 10.63 6.04 -13.21
N GLU A 118 11.48 5.18 -12.66
CA GLU A 118 12.72 4.83 -13.32
C GLU A 118 12.39 3.92 -14.51
N ASP A 119 12.95 4.28 -15.69
CA ASP A 119 12.85 3.50 -16.92
C ASP A 119 13.70 2.22 -16.81
N ALA A 120 13.16 1.23 -16.11
CA ALA A 120 13.72 -0.10 -16.17
C ALA A 120 13.53 -0.67 -17.58
N PRO A 121 14.56 -1.33 -18.16
CA PRO A 121 14.46 -1.96 -19.48
C PRO A 121 13.24 -2.89 -19.56
N GLU A 122 12.55 -2.88 -20.70
CA GLU A 122 11.33 -3.68 -20.87
C GLU A 122 11.58 -5.19 -20.60
N SER A 123 12.70 -5.72 -21.03
CA SER A 123 13.09 -7.10 -20.76
C SER A 123 13.16 -7.43 -19.27
N LEU A 124 13.64 -6.49 -18.46
CA LEU A 124 13.72 -6.64 -17.00
C LEU A 124 12.32 -6.57 -16.37
N ARG A 125 11.49 -5.63 -16.84
CA ARG A 125 10.10 -5.47 -16.38
C ARG A 125 9.25 -6.71 -16.73
N LEU A 126 9.44 -7.28 -17.91
CA LEU A 126 8.76 -8.52 -18.32
C LEU A 126 9.21 -9.72 -17.48
N LYS A 127 10.52 -9.82 -17.17
CA LYS A 127 11.06 -10.89 -16.32
C LYS A 127 10.52 -10.83 -14.89
N TYR A 128 10.40 -9.62 -14.32
CA TYR A 128 9.89 -9.40 -12.96
C TYR A 128 8.52 -8.74 -13.00
N ARG A 129 7.60 -9.28 -13.83
CA ARG A 129 6.28 -8.71 -14.09
C ARG A 129 5.45 -8.46 -12.83
N PHE A 130 5.60 -9.30 -11.82
CA PHE A 130 4.92 -9.15 -10.53
C PHE A 130 5.31 -7.86 -9.77
N LEU A 131 6.54 -7.35 -9.93
CA LEU A 131 6.96 -6.05 -9.41
C LEU A 131 6.43 -4.92 -10.28
N ASP A 132 6.52 -5.04 -11.58
CA ASP A 132 6.05 -4.04 -12.54
C ASP A 132 4.53 -3.78 -12.38
N LEU A 133 3.73 -4.82 -12.11
CA LEU A 133 2.30 -4.69 -11.84
C LEU A 133 1.96 -3.97 -10.53
N ARG A 134 2.92 -3.75 -9.64
CA ARG A 134 2.77 -2.94 -8.42
C ARG A 134 3.00 -1.46 -8.67
N ARG A 135 3.56 -1.06 -9.81
CA ARG A 135 3.74 0.34 -10.19
C ARG A 135 2.36 0.98 -10.38
N GLU A 136 2.22 2.21 -9.90
CA GLU A 136 0.92 2.90 -9.82
C GLU A 136 0.22 3.00 -11.17
N ASP A 137 0.94 3.37 -12.23
CA ASP A 137 0.38 3.51 -13.58
C ASP A 137 -0.15 2.18 -14.11
N LEU A 138 0.67 1.13 -14.05
CA LEU A 138 0.27 -0.18 -14.54
C LEU A 138 -0.87 -0.77 -13.70
N HIS A 139 -0.80 -0.59 -12.39
CA HIS A 139 -1.86 -0.99 -11.47
C HIS A 139 -3.19 -0.33 -11.84
N ASN A 140 -3.19 0.99 -12.06
CA ASN A 140 -4.38 1.74 -12.45
C ASN A 140 -4.94 1.26 -13.79
N HIS A 141 -4.09 0.95 -14.77
CA HIS A 141 -4.54 0.39 -16.05
C HIS A 141 -5.22 -0.97 -15.88
N ILE A 142 -4.67 -1.86 -15.04
CA ILE A 142 -5.29 -3.17 -14.76
C ILE A 142 -6.63 -3.02 -14.05
N VAL A 143 -6.72 -2.13 -13.05
CA VAL A 143 -7.96 -1.84 -12.32
C VAL A 143 -9.02 -1.26 -13.27
N MET A 144 -8.64 -0.30 -14.13
CA MET A 144 -9.54 0.29 -15.13
C MET A 144 -10.05 -0.78 -16.11
N ARG A 145 -9.17 -1.63 -16.63
CA ARG A 145 -9.53 -2.75 -17.50
C ARG A 145 -10.51 -3.71 -16.83
N ALA A 146 -10.25 -4.07 -15.56
CA ALA A 146 -11.14 -4.96 -14.81
C ALA A 146 -12.55 -4.37 -14.66
N LYS A 147 -12.66 -3.08 -14.29
CA LYS A 147 -13.95 -2.36 -14.19
C LYS A 147 -14.67 -2.27 -15.53
N LEU A 148 -13.95 -2.03 -16.62
CA LEU A 148 -14.55 -2.01 -17.96
C LEU A 148 -15.13 -3.36 -18.33
N ILE A 149 -14.36 -4.43 -18.15
CA ILE A 149 -14.82 -5.81 -18.45
C ILE A 149 -16.01 -6.19 -17.57
N GLU A 150 -15.99 -5.84 -16.28
CA GLU A 150 -17.12 -6.06 -15.38
C GLU A 150 -18.39 -5.35 -15.89
N SER A 151 -18.28 -4.07 -16.24
CA SER A 151 -19.40 -3.27 -16.77
C SER A 151 -19.94 -3.85 -18.05
N LEU A 152 -19.09 -4.27 -18.99
CA LEU A 152 -19.50 -4.93 -20.23
C LEU A 152 -20.25 -6.25 -19.97
N ARG A 153 -19.72 -7.09 -19.08
CA ARG A 153 -20.35 -8.37 -18.72
C ARG A 153 -21.73 -8.15 -18.08
N ARG A 154 -21.84 -7.19 -17.16
CA ARG A 154 -23.10 -6.85 -16.51
C ARG A 154 -24.15 -6.41 -17.54
N LYS A 155 -23.76 -5.50 -18.45
CA LYS A 155 -24.62 -5.02 -19.51
C LYS A 155 -25.07 -6.13 -20.50
N MET A 156 -24.17 -7.06 -20.83
CA MET A 156 -24.52 -8.22 -21.64
C MET A 156 -25.53 -9.14 -20.95
N TRP A 157 -25.39 -9.34 -19.64
CA TRP A 157 -26.37 -10.12 -18.86
C TRP A 157 -27.75 -9.46 -18.81
N ASP A 158 -27.77 -8.13 -18.60
CA ASP A 158 -29.01 -7.34 -18.59
C ASP A 158 -29.75 -7.42 -19.95
N LEU A 159 -29.00 -7.52 -21.05
CA LEU A 159 -29.51 -7.70 -22.40
C LEU A 159 -29.89 -9.17 -22.73
N GLY A 160 -29.83 -10.08 -21.76
CA GLY A 160 -30.16 -11.48 -21.94
C GLY A 160 -29.11 -12.34 -22.66
N ALA A 161 -27.93 -11.79 -22.92
CA ALA A 161 -26.79 -12.55 -23.43
C ALA A 161 -26.28 -13.46 -22.31
N ARG A 162 -26.85 -14.62 -22.15
CA ARG A 162 -26.32 -15.70 -21.30
C ARG A 162 -25.10 -16.27 -22.00
N GLY A 163 -23.94 -15.69 -21.72
CA GLY A 163 -22.70 -16.17 -22.28
C GLY A 163 -22.50 -17.64 -21.91
N SER A 164 -22.40 -18.49 -22.91
CA SER A 164 -21.97 -19.87 -22.77
C SER A 164 -20.45 -19.95 -22.53
N TRP A 165 -19.96 -19.21 -21.54
CA TRP A 165 -18.64 -19.45 -20.98
C TRP A 165 -18.81 -20.58 -19.97
N GLY A 166 -19.10 -21.75 -20.51
CA GLY A 166 -19.12 -22.98 -19.74
C GLY A 166 -17.73 -23.19 -19.16
N LEU A 167 -17.70 -23.23 -17.84
CA LEU A 167 -16.65 -23.95 -17.12
C LEU A 167 -16.62 -25.38 -17.70
N ARG A 168 -15.63 -25.69 -18.49
CA ARG A 168 -15.12 -27.05 -18.69
C ARG A 168 -13.83 -27.17 -17.93
#